data_79355f2f0408448ea370379830b33f7a
#
_entry.id   79355f2f0408448ea370379830b33f7a
#
_cell.length_a   1.000
_cell.length_b   1.000
_cell.length_c   1.000
_cell.angle_alpha   90.00
_cell.angle_beta   90.00
_cell.angle_gamma   90.00
#
_symmetry.space_group_name_H-M   'P 1'
#
loop_
_entity.id
_entity.type
_entity.pdbx_description
1 polymer ?
#
loop_
_entity_poly.entity_id
_entity_poly.type
_entity_poly.pdbx_seq_one_letter_code
_entity_poly.pdbx_strand_id
1 'polypeptide(L)'
;MEVRHPVSEEEGLYRRSYLPEKKYMNPDGTATSRVFKLRANKNETELSVDVKSMITAEKSVGDKSKFFLFELPNKAVLEITETKLLTYHDPLEDGSNDAHAVIVGMTMEDEITPGLLARASRKVSV
;
A
#
# COMPACT_ATOMS: atom_id res chain seq x y z
N MET A 1 -10.11 -20.97 11.17
CA MET A 1 -9.20 -20.48 10.11
C MET A 1 -9.93 -19.43 9.29
N GLU A 2 -9.38 -18.22 9.27
CA GLU A 2 -9.96 -17.17 8.47
C GLU A 2 -9.58 -17.32 7.01
N VAL A 3 -10.56 -17.14 6.13
CA VAL A 3 -10.34 -17.17 4.69
C VAL A 3 -10.19 -15.73 4.22
N ARG A 4 -9.02 -15.40 3.67
CA ARG A 4 -8.80 -14.10 3.07
C ARG A 4 -9.40 -14.07 1.67
N HIS A 5 -10.09 -13.00 1.36
CA HIS A 5 -10.70 -12.80 0.04
C HIS A 5 -9.81 -11.93 -0.84
N PRO A 6 -9.53 -12.36 -2.08
CA PRO A 6 -8.72 -11.54 -2.98
C PRO A 6 -9.43 -10.23 -3.31
N VAL A 7 -8.65 -9.16 -3.41
CA VAL A 7 -9.14 -7.85 -3.83
C VAL A 7 -9.16 -7.81 -5.37
N SER A 8 -10.25 -7.30 -5.94
CA SER A 8 -10.43 -7.20 -7.39
C SER A 8 -9.39 -6.29 -8.02
N GLU A 9 -8.99 -6.61 -9.26
CA GLU A 9 -8.07 -5.77 -10.03
C GLU A 9 -8.63 -4.37 -10.29
N GLU A 10 -9.95 -4.21 -10.24
CA GLU A 10 -10.62 -2.93 -10.47
C GLU A 10 -10.53 -1.97 -9.28
N GLU A 11 -10.14 -2.47 -8.11
CA GLU A 11 -10.04 -1.67 -6.91
C GLU A 11 -8.78 -0.80 -6.90
N GLY A 12 -8.91 0.41 -6.33
CA GLY A 12 -7.75 1.22 -5.98
C GLY A 12 -7.28 0.89 -4.57
N LEU A 13 -6.03 1.21 -4.29
CA LEU A 13 -5.42 0.98 -2.98
C LEU A 13 -4.81 2.27 -2.48
N TYR A 14 -4.93 2.52 -1.17
CA TYR A 14 -4.22 3.60 -0.49
C TYR A 14 -3.05 3.03 0.30
N ARG A 15 -1.92 3.72 0.23
CA ARG A 15 -0.73 3.41 1.04
C ARG A 15 -0.29 4.67 1.76
N ARG A 16 -0.26 4.62 3.07
CA ARG A 16 0.16 5.74 3.91
C ARG A 16 1.69 5.81 3.99
N SER A 17 2.23 7.02 3.99
CA SER A 17 3.66 7.28 4.11
C SER A 17 3.92 8.34 5.17
N TYR A 18 5.12 8.32 5.74
CA TYR A 18 5.52 9.28 6.77
C TYR A 18 5.94 10.61 6.14
N LEU A 19 5.74 11.71 6.87
CA LEU A 19 6.35 12.99 6.56
C LEU A 19 7.84 12.98 6.95
N PRO A 20 8.72 13.76 6.31
CA PRO A 20 8.40 14.76 5.28
C PRO A 20 8.22 14.15 3.89
N GLU A 21 7.40 14.80 3.07
CA GLU A 21 7.11 14.32 1.71
C GLU A 21 8.35 14.13 0.86
N LYS A 22 9.29 15.04 0.94
CA LYS A 22 10.54 15.02 0.15
C LYS A 22 11.32 13.72 0.29
N LYS A 23 11.19 13.05 1.42
CA LYS A 23 11.93 11.80 1.70
C LYS A 23 11.30 10.60 1.01
N TYR A 24 10.00 10.67 0.77
CA TYR A 24 9.21 9.52 0.31
C TYR A 24 8.51 9.74 -1.03
N MET A 25 8.68 10.91 -1.65
CA MET A 25 8.01 11.25 -2.89
C MET A 25 8.98 11.86 -3.89
N ASN A 26 8.85 11.45 -5.15
CA ASN A 26 9.58 12.03 -6.27
C ASN A 26 8.91 13.34 -6.72
N PRO A 27 9.62 14.21 -7.46
CA PRO A 27 9.03 15.46 -7.96
C PRO A 27 7.79 15.28 -8.83
N ASP A 28 7.62 14.12 -9.48
CA ASP A 28 6.48 13.84 -10.34
C ASP A 28 5.24 13.35 -9.57
N GLY A 29 5.30 13.27 -8.24
CA GLY A 29 4.20 12.82 -7.41
C GLY A 29 4.12 11.32 -7.18
N THR A 30 5.05 10.55 -7.73
CA THR A 30 5.15 9.12 -7.44
C THR A 30 5.90 8.89 -6.12
N ALA A 31 5.65 7.76 -5.47
CA ALA A 31 6.38 7.37 -4.27
C ALA A 31 7.81 6.95 -4.60
N THR A 32 8.71 7.07 -3.64
CA THR A 32 9.99 6.37 -3.70
C THR A 32 9.77 4.91 -3.26
N SER A 33 10.70 4.04 -3.61
CA SER A 33 10.59 2.62 -3.28
C SER A 33 10.44 2.35 -1.77
N ARG A 34 10.94 3.24 -0.93
CA ARG A 34 10.85 3.12 0.53
C ARG A 34 9.41 2.97 1.03
N VAL A 35 8.46 3.59 0.34
CA VAL A 35 7.04 3.55 0.74
C VAL A 35 6.49 2.13 0.66
N PHE A 36 6.99 1.33 -0.28
CA PHE A 36 6.48 -0.02 -0.56
C PHE A 36 7.44 -1.13 -0.12
N LYS A 37 8.47 -0.80 0.63
CA LYS A 37 9.42 -1.79 1.13
C LYS A 37 8.95 -2.35 2.48
N LEU A 38 9.07 -3.67 2.65
CA LEU A 38 8.80 -4.32 3.94
C LEU A 38 9.83 -3.84 4.97
N ARG A 39 9.37 -3.56 6.18
CA ARG A 39 10.23 -3.01 7.24
C ARG A 39 10.77 -4.12 8.13
N ALA A 40 12.09 -4.26 8.15
CA ALA A 40 12.77 -5.27 8.95
C ALA A 40 12.55 -5.07 10.45
N ASN A 41 12.58 -3.82 10.91
CA ASN A 41 12.38 -3.49 12.33
C ASN A 41 10.96 -3.78 12.83
N LYS A 42 10.03 -4.05 11.91
CA LYS A 42 8.64 -4.40 12.23
C LYS A 42 8.35 -5.87 11.92
N ASN A 43 9.34 -6.62 11.46
CA ASN A 43 9.18 -8.02 11.03
C ASN A 43 8.05 -8.20 10.01
N GLU A 44 7.90 -7.25 9.10
CA GLU A 44 6.84 -7.28 8.11
C GLU A 44 7.05 -8.39 7.09
N THR A 45 5.99 -9.15 6.80
CA THR A 45 5.96 -10.16 5.75
C THR A 45 4.95 -9.80 4.67
N GLU A 46 4.06 -8.86 4.95
CA GLU A 46 2.99 -8.40 4.06
C GLU A 46 2.92 -6.88 4.11
N LEU A 47 2.55 -6.27 2.99
CA LEU A 47 2.48 -4.83 2.89
C LEU A 47 1.05 -4.34 3.13
N SER A 48 0.84 -3.52 4.16
CA SER A 48 -0.48 -3.00 4.52
C SER A 48 -0.93 -1.90 3.56
N VAL A 49 -2.17 -1.99 3.11
CA VAL A 49 -2.84 -0.99 2.28
C VAL A 49 -4.30 -0.91 2.71
N ASP A 50 -5.03 0.09 2.20
CA ASP A 50 -6.48 0.19 2.38
C ASP A 50 -7.17 0.10 1.01
N VAL A 51 -8.30 -0.59 0.96
CA VAL A 51 -9.13 -0.66 -0.26
C VAL A 51 -9.86 0.66 -0.42
N LYS A 52 -9.56 1.37 -1.50
CA LYS A 52 -10.05 2.74 -1.73
C LYS A 52 -11.57 2.88 -1.69
N SER A 53 -12.30 1.90 -2.21
CA SER A 53 -13.77 1.95 -2.24
C SER A 53 -14.42 1.79 -0.86
N MET A 54 -13.64 1.37 0.14
CA MET A 54 -14.14 1.06 1.47
C MET A 54 -13.79 2.11 2.53
N ILE A 55 -13.03 3.13 2.17
CA ILE A 55 -12.54 4.13 3.13
C ILE A 55 -12.32 5.47 2.41
N THR A 56 -12.51 6.58 3.11
CA THR A 56 -12.17 7.88 2.56
C THR A 56 -10.66 8.13 2.67
N ALA A 57 -10.14 8.99 1.81
CA ALA A 57 -8.72 9.35 1.86
C ALA A 57 -8.36 9.97 3.22
N GLU A 58 -9.25 10.78 3.78
CA GLU A 58 -9.03 11.40 5.09
C GLU A 58 -8.88 10.38 6.21
N LYS A 59 -9.71 9.34 6.20
CA LYS A 59 -9.61 8.28 7.21
C LYS A 59 -8.38 7.42 6.98
N SER A 60 -8.06 7.12 5.73
CA SER A 60 -6.89 6.29 5.39
C SER A 60 -5.58 6.96 5.80
N VAL A 61 -5.44 8.26 5.55
CA VAL A 61 -4.22 8.98 5.94
C VAL A 61 -4.09 9.12 7.45
N GLY A 62 -5.21 9.26 8.16
CA GLY A 62 -5.21 9.43 9.60
C GLY A 62 -4.66 10.80 10.01
N ASP A 63 -3.58 10.81 10.77
CA ASP A 63 -2.99 12.04 11.30
C ASP A 63 -2.12 12.75 10.24
N LYS A 64 -2.66 13.81 9.66
CA LYS A 64 -1.97 14.60 8.60
C LYS A 64 -0.72 15.32 9.08
N SER A 65 -0.51 15.43 10.39
CA SER A 65 0.74 16.01 10.92
C SER A 65 1.89 15.01 10.88
N LYS A 66 1.60 13.73 10.65
CA LYS A 66 2.59 12.64 10.64
C LYS A 66 2.67 11.92 9.29
N PHE A 67 1.58 11.91 8.53
CA PHE A 67 1.44 11.06 7.35
C PHE A 67 0.90 11.82 6.15
N PHE A 68 1.16 11.27 4.97
CA PHE A 68 0.49 11.63 3.73
C PHE A 68 0.17 10.34 2.96
N LEU A 69 -0.52 10.45 1.83
CA LEU A 69 -1.16 9.30 1.22
C LEU A 69 -0.80 9.17 -0.25
N PHE A 70 -0.55 7.92 -0.66
CA PHE A 70 -0.43 7.53 -2.05
C PHE A 70 -1.59 6.61 -2.44
N GLU A 71 -1.93 6.60 -3.71
CA GLU A 71 -2.84 5.61 -4.27
C GLU A 71 -2.20 4.91 -5.46
N LEU A 72 -2.60 3.66 -5.70
CA LEU A 72 -2.22 2.91 -6.89
C LEU A 72 -3.35 1.93 -7.22
N PRO A 73 -3.53 1.61 -8.53
CA PRO A 73 -4.54 0.61 -8.89
C PRO A 73 -4.06 -0.80 -8.54
N ASN A 74 -4.95 -1.64 -8.02
CA ASN A 74 -4.61 -3.03 -7.73
C ASN A 74 -4.23 -3.79 -9.00
N LYS A 75 -4.77 -3.39 -10.14
CA LYS A 75 -4.39 -3.95 -11.44
C LYS A 75 -2.89 -3.85 -11.67
N ALA A 76 -2.27 -2.71 -11.34
CA ALA A 76 -0.83 -2.52 -11.47
C ALA A 76 -0.04 -3.47 -10.58
N VAL A 77 -0.56 -3.75 -9.37
CA VAL A 77 0.05 -4.72 -8.45
C VAL A 77 0.06 -6.10 -9.08
N LEU A 78 -1.08 -6.52 -9.62
CA LEU A 78 -1.24 -7.87 -10.18
C LEU A 78 -0.50 -8.06 -11.50
N GLU A 79 -0.18 -6.98 -12.21
CA GLU A 79 0.55 -7.02 -13.48
C GLU A 79 2.06 -7.12 -13.33
N ILE A 80 2.59 -6.99 -12.11
CA ILE A 80 4.03 -7.12 -11.87
C ILE A 80 4.45 -8.58 -12.08
N THR A 81 5.32 -8.81 -13.05
CA THR A 81 5.74 -10.16 -13.45
C THR A 81 7.01 -10.65 -12.74
N GLU A 82 7.81 -9.74 -12.20
CA GLU A 82 9.05 -10.08 -11.49
C GLU A 82 8.78 -10.85 -10.20
N THR A 83 7.62 -10.59 -9.60
CA THR A 83 7.19 -11.24 -8.37
C THR A 83 5.70 -11.48 -8.45
N LYS A 84 5.26 -12.65 -8.06
CA LYS A 84 3.82 -12.95 -8.06
C LYS A 84 3.16 -12.34 -6.84
N LEU A 85 2.55 -11.17 -7.02
CA LEU A 85 1.85 -10.47 -5.95
C LEU A 85 0.36 -10.74 -5.99
N LEU A 86 -0.23 -10.81 -4.81
CA LEU A 86 -1.68 -10.90 -4.63
C LEU A 86 -2.08 -9.93 -3.53
N THR A 87 -3.28 -9.37 -3.66
CA THR A 87 -3.84 -8.47 -2.65
C THR A 87 -5.05 -9.14 -2.01
N TYR A 88 -5.05 -9.24 -0.70
CA TYR A 88 -6.14 -9.85 0.05
C TYR A 88 -6.78 -8.86 1.01
N HIS A 89 -8.11 -8.88 1.06
CA HIS A 89 -8.87 -8.14 2.07
C HIS A 89 -8.60 -8.77 3.44
N ASP A 90 -8.24 -7.92 4.41
CA ASP A 90 -7.80 -8.37 5.73
C ASP A 90 -8.27 -7.36 6.80
N PRO A 91 -9.60 -7.25 7.03
CA PRO A 91 -10.12 -6.28 7.99
C PRO A 91 -9.53 -6.53 9.37
N LEU A 92 -9.25 -5.43 10.10
CA LEU A 92 -8.66 -5.55 11.43
C LEU A 92 -9.69 -6.13 12.40
N GLU A 93 -9.25 -7.09 13.23
CA GLU A 93 -10.13 -7.82 14.15
C GLU A 93 -10.88 -6.93 15.14
N ASP A 94 -10.25 -5.82 15.54
CA ASP A 94 -10.86 -4.88 16.49
C ASP A 94 -11.93 -3.99 15.87
N GLY A 95 -12.18 -4.12 14.55
CA GLY A 95 -13.18 -3.32 13.85
C GLY A 95 -12.74 -1.90 13.52
N SER A 96 -11.49 -1.55 13.81
CA SER A 96 -11.00 -0.18 13.60
C SER A 96 -10.82 0.17 12.12
N ASN A 97 -10.63 -0.83 11.25
CA ASN A 97 -10.44 -0.59 9.82
C ASN A 97 -10.92 -1.79 8.99
N ASP A 98 -12.14 -1.69 8.47
CA ASP A 98 -12.71 -2.72 7.60
C ASP A 98 -12.13 -2.70 6.20
N ALA A 99 -11.47 -1.61 5.81
CA ALA A 99 -10.84 -1.45 4.49
C ALA A 99 -9.44 -2.04 4.42
N HIS A 100 -8.87 -2.44 5.55
CA HIS A 100 -7.50 -2.96 5.59
C HIS A 100 -7.33 -4.16 4.67
N ALA A 101 -6.23 -4.16 3.92
CA ALA A 101 -5.85 -5.23 3.01
C ALA A 101 -4.33 -5.38 3.04
N VAL A 102 -3.84 -6.48 2.50
CA VAL A 102 -2.40 -6.76 2.46
C VAL A 102 -1.99 -7.21 1.07
N ILE A 103 -0.82 -6.75 0.62
CA ILE A 103 -0.16 -7.25 -0.58
C ILE A 103 0.84 -8.30 -0.12
N VAL A 104 0.71 -9.52 -0.66
CA VAL A 104 1.56 -10.65 -0.29
C VAL A 104 2.39 -11.11 -1.49
N GLY A 105 3.50 -11.78 -1.23
CA GLY A 105 4.37 -12.35 -2.26
C GLY A 105 5.73 -11.66 -2.37
N MET A 106 5.91 -10.52 -1.74
CA MET A 106 7.19 -9.80 -1.73
C MET A 106 8.05 -10.28 -0.56
N THR A 107 9.37 -10.37 -0.78
CA THR A 107 10.31 -10.67 0.29
C THR A 107 11.00 -9.39 0.76
N MET A 108 11.60 -9.45 1.95
CA MET A 108 12.29 -8.30 2.53
C MET A 108 13.54 -7.91 1.72
N GLU A 109 14.16 -8.86 1.06
CA GLU A 109 15.35 -8.65 0.23
C GLU A 109 15.04 -8.14 -1.17
N ASP A 110 13.76 -8.14 -1.55
CA ASP A 110 13.34 -7.69 -2.88
C ASP A 110 13.51 -6.17 -3.00
N GLU A 111 14.40 -5.75 -3.88
CA GLU A 111 14.67 -4.34 -4.12
C GLU A 111 14.02 -3.83 -5.40
N ILE A 112 13.52 -4.72 -6.25
CA ILE A 112 12.90 -4.37 -7.54
C ILE A 112 11.42 -4.09 -7.39
N THR A 113 10.68 -4.98 -6.74
CA THR A 113 9.22 -4.89 -6.61
C THR A 113 8.75 -3.61 -5.92
N PRO A 114 9.38 -3.15 -4.80
CA PRO A 114 8.97 -1.89 -4.20
C PRO A 114 9.06 -0.70 -5.17
N GLY A 115 10.08 -0.66 -6.02
CA GLY A 115 10.24 0.38 -7.03
C GLY A 115 9.15 0.34 -8.10
N LEU A 116 8.72 -0.85 -8.50
CA LEU A 116 7.64 -1.02 -9.48
C LEU A 116 6.30 -0.57 -8.92
N LEU A 117 6.01 -0.91 -7.67
CA LEU A 117 4.80 -0.43 -6.97
C LEU A 117 4.82 1.09 -6.86
N ALA A 118 5.96 1.64 -6.48
CA ALA A 118 6.14 3.08 -6.34
C ALA A 118 5.86 3.83 -7.65
N ARG A 119 6.31 3.32 -8.77
CA ARG A 119 6.07 3.94 -10.09
C ARG A 119 4.58 3.97 -10.46
N ALA A 120 3.81 3.02 -9.98
CA ALA A 120 2.37 2.94 -10.25
C ALA A 120 1.56 3.86 -9.32
N SER A 121 2.20 4.43 -8.30
CA SER A 121 1.53 5.24 -7.29
C SER A 121 1.46 6.71 -7.67
N ARG A 122 0.53 7.43 -7.01
CA ARG A 122 0.40 8.89 -7.11
C ARG A 122 -0.01 9.43 -5.76
N LYS A 123 0.51 10.60 -5.42
CA LYS A 123 0.09 11.30 -4.21
C LYS A 123 -1.40 11.66 -4.29
N VAL A 124 -2.09 11.50 -3.19
CA VAL A 124 -3.51 11.86 -3.04
C VAL A 124 -3.59 13.17 -2.27
N SER A 125 -4.36 14.12 -2.79
CA SER A 125 -4.67 15.36 -2.07
C SER A 125 -5.71 15.06 -0.98
N VAL A 126 -5.38 15.38 0.25
CA VAL A 126 -6.26 15.11 1.38
C VAL A 126 -6.54 16.40 2.16
#